data_69ee81008f422333a79b935a83c0b6e6
#
_entry.id   69ee81008f422333a79b935a83c0b6e6
#
_cell.length_a   1.000
_cell.length_b   1.000
_cell.length_c   1.000
_cell.angle_alpha   90.00
_cell.angle_beta   90.00
_cell.angle_gamma   90.00
#
_symmetry.space_group_name_H-M   'P 1'
#
loop_
_entity.id
_entity.type
_entity.pdbx_description
1 polymer ?
#
loop_
_entity_poly.entity_id
_entity_poly.type
_entity_poly.pdbx_seq_one_letter_code
_entity_poly.pdbx_strand_id
1 'polypeptide(L)'
;METLGFGFIGAGAIANFHAQAVAASQGGRLIGVVSRRRATAEGFAKTHGIGFASDDVNELLEQPGLDAVCITTPSALHLEPALAAIRAGKHLMIEKPLDATVEGTDRILRAADQAGVRVGSIFQARFGDAARAMKAALDAGRFGRMVLASCYVKWNRGADYYTGWKGRLSEDGGGALINQAIHGVDLLQWFAGMPVEVFAWTTRRVHVIDSEDTCVAALKFGSGAFGTIEASTALWPGAARRIEICGENGSAVMEDDDIVRCEFRVAQPGDERMRATRESGSMGSGAAAPMAIKNEGHVRQIQDFIDGIREQRPFFIEGREARKAVALVRAVYDSASSGKPVRPAGV
;
A
#
# COMPACT_ATOMS: atom_id res chain seq x y z
N MET A 1 27.59 -4.97 12.39
CA MET A 1 26.17 -5.41 12.26
C MET A 1 26.03 -6.04 10.88
N GLU A 2 25.42 -7.21 10.80
CA GLU A 2 25.17 -7.91 9.55
C GLU A 2 24.23 -7.09 8.66
N THR A 3 24.60 -6.88 7.40
CA THR A 3 23.82 -6.08 6.45
C THR A 3 22.89 -6.98 5.67
N LEU A 4 21.65 -6.53 5.41
CA LEU A 4 20.67 -7.22 4.57
C LEU A 4 20.82 -6.73 3.12
N GLY A 5 21.12 -7.65 2.20
CA GLY A 5 21.30 -7.35 0.78
C GLY A 5 19.97 -7.36 0.02
N PHE A 6 19.67 -6.28 -0.70
CA PHE A 6 18.44 -6.11 -1.48
C PHE A 6 18.69 -6.15 -2.98
N GLY A 7 17.89 -6.95 -3.68
CA GLY A 7 17.75 -6.92 -5.12
C GLY A 7 16.41 -6.29 -5.55
N PHE A 8 16.37 -5.78 -6.78
CA PHE A 8 15.15 -5.18 -7.33
C PHE A 8 14.69 -5.93 -8.57
N ILE A 9 13.42 -6.34 -8.58
CA ILE A 9 12.74 -6.83 -9.77
C ILE A 9 11.77 -5.75 -10.24
N GLY A 10 12.16 -5.04 -11.29
CA GLY A 10 11.55 -3.81 -11.79
C GLY A 10 12.42 -2.58 -11.49
N ALA A 11 12.61 -1.72 -12.50
CA ALA A 11 13.41 -0.49 -12.43
C ALA A 11 12.59 0.73 -12.85
N GLY A 12 11.31 0.75 -12.45
CA GLY A 12 10.38 1.85 -12.71
C GLY A 12 10.53 3.02 -11.74
N ALA A 13 9.66 4.02 -11.88
CA ALA A 13 9.72 5.23 -11.07
C ALA A 13 9.65 4.94 -9.56
N ILE A 14 8.79 4.01 -9.12
CA ILE A 14 8.66 3.67 -7.71
C ILE A 14 9.89 2.94 -7.14
N ALA A 15 10.60 2.17 -7.97
CA ALA A 15 11.82 1.50 -7.57
C ALA A 15 12.89 2.48 -7.06
N ASN A 16 12.94 3.71 -7.59
CA ASN A 16 13.86 4.75 -7.12
C ASN A 16 13.60 5.13 -5.65
N PHE A 17 12.34 5.22 -5.24
CA PHE A 17 11.98 5.50 -3.84
C PHE A 17 12.45 4.36 -2.93
N HIS A 18 12.28 3.11 -3.36
CA HIS A 18 12.73 1.95 -2.59
C HIS A 18 14.24 1.85 -2.50
N ALA A 19 14.96 2.08 -3.61
CA ALA A 19 16.42 2.09 -3.60
C ALA A 19 16.97 3.16 -2.66
N GLN A 20 16.40 4.37 -2.70
CA GLN A 20 16.74 5.44 -1.76
C GLN A 20 16.38 5.07 -0.31
N ALA A 21 15.25 4.41 -0.08
CA ALA A 21 14.84 3.98 1.25
C ALA A 21 15.78 2.90 1.81
N VAL A 22 16.18 1.92 1.01
CA VAL A 22 17.18 0.92 1.39
C VAL A 22 18.52 1.57 1.71
N ALA A 23 18.99 2.49 0.86
CA ALA A 23 20.26 3.21 1.06
C ALA A 23 20.25 4.11 2.31
N ALA A 24 19.09 4.66 2.68
CA ALA A 24 18.92 5.48 3.88
C ALA A 24 18.71 4.65 5.16
N SER A 25 18.42 3.36 5.05
CA SER A 25 18.13 2.49 6.19
C SER A 25 19.41 1.92 6.80
N GLN A 26 19.42 1.74 8.11
CA GLN A 26 20.57 1.15 8.82
C GLN A 26 20.67 -0.35 8.51
N GLY A 27 21.76 -0.72 7.83
CA GLY A 27 22.06 -2.10 7.50
C GLY A 27 21.36 -2.63 6.25
N GLY A 28 20.77 -1.76 5.42
CA GLY A 28 20.37 -2.09 4.06
C GLY A 28 21.53 -1.95 3.09
N ARG A 29 21.61 -2.82 2.09
CA ARG A 29 22.62 -2.76 1.02
C ARG A 29 22.00 -3.12 -0.31
N LEU A 30 22.28 -2.34 -1.36
CA LEU A 30 21.81 -2.60 -2.72
C LEU A 30 22.77 -3.59 -3.40
N ILE A 31 22.24 -4.71 -3.91
CA ILE A 31 23.00 -5.80 -4.53
C ILE A 31 22.88 -5.78 -6.05
N GLY A 32 21.64 -5.77 -6.55
CA GLY A 32 21.38 -5.91 -7.97
C GLY A 32 20.00 -5.43 -8.38
N VAL A 33 19.78 -5.30 -9.69
CA VAL A 33 18.52 -4.94 -10.28
C VAL A 33 18.27 -5.67 -11.59
N VAL A 34 17.02 -6.08 -11.81
CA VAL A 34 16.59 -6.62 -13.10
C VAL A 34 15.39 -5.85 -13.64
N SER A 35 15.34 -5.76 -14.96
CA SER A 35 14.21 -5.16 -15.70
C SER A 35 14.08 -5.81 -17.06
N ARG A 36 12.86 -5.90 -17.60
CA ARG A 36 12.58 -6.45 -18.95
C ARG A 36 13.50 -5.91 -20.06
N ARG A 37 14.03 -4.73 -19.89
CA ARG A 37 15.03 -4.11 -20.79
C ARG A 37 16.31 -3.90 -20.01
N ARG A 38 17.37 -4.59 -20.42
CA ARG A 38 18.70 -4.52 -19.80
C ARG A 38 19.21 -3.08 -19.64
N ALA A 39 19.06 -2.25 -20.67
CA ALA A 39 19.43 -0.84 -20.60
C ALA A 39 18.70 -0.05 -19.50
N THR A 40 17.45 -0.43 -19.16
CA THR A 40 16.71 0.18 -18.05
C THR A 40 17.30 -0.24 -16.70
N ALA A 41 17.68 -1.51 -16.56
CA ALA A 41 18.36 -2.01 -15.35
C ALA A 41 19.72 -1.36 -15.17
N GLU A 42 20.52 -1.26 -16.24
CA GLU A 42 21.85 -0.61 -16.22
C GLU A 42 21.76 0.89 -15.86
N GLY A 43 20.78 1.61 -16.42
CA GLY A 43 20.52 3.01 -16.07
C GLY A 43 20.16 3.19 -14.60
N PHE A 44 19.29 2.33 -14.06
CA PHE A 44 18.93 2.31 -12.65
C PHE A 44 20.13 1.98 -11.76
N ALA A 45 20.89 0.94 -12.12
CA ALA A 45 22.09 0.51 -11.40
C ALA A 45 23.11 1.65 -11.31
N LYS A 46 23.36 2.35 -12.42
CA LYS A 46 24.25 3.52 -12.46
C LYS A 46 23.78 4.63 -11.53
N THR A 47 22.46 4.92 -11.52
CA THR A 47 21.87 5.98 -10.69
C THR A 47 22.04 5.71 -9.20
N HIS A 48 21.93 4.45 -8.78
CA HIS A 48 21.92 4.06 -7.36
C HIS A 48 23.25 3.38 -6.91
N GLY A 49 24.27 3.32 -7.74
CA GLY A 49 25.56 2.71 -7.40
C GLY A 49 25.47 1.19 -7.18
N ILE A 50 24.57 0.51 -7.92
CA ILE A 50 24.34 -0.93 -7.84
C ILE A 50 25.35 -1.64 -8.77
N GLY A 51 26.05 -2.66 -8.25
CA GLY A 51 27.09 -3.36 -9.00
C GLY A 51 26.59 -4.36 -10.04
N PHE A 52 25.34 -4.83 -9.94
CA PHE A 52 24.77 -5.84 -10.82
C PHE A 52 23.48 -5.37 -11.49
N ALA A 53 23.39 -5.57 -12.80
CA ALA A 53 22.20 -5.27 -13.60
C ALA A 53 21.98 -6.32 -14.69
N SER A 54 20.76 -6.84 -14.82
CA SER A 54 20.41 -7.85 -15.81
C SER A 54 18.98 -7.71 -16.30
N ASP A 55 18.60 -8.51 -17.27
CA ASP A 55 17.22 -8.75 -17.71
C ASP A 55 16.73 -10.18 -17.36
N ASP A 56 17.57 -10.99 -16.74
CA ASP A 56 17.23 -12.31 -16.20
C ASP A 56 17.09 -12.26 -14.66
N VAL A 57 15.91 -12.63 -14.18
CA VAL A 57 15.61 -12.71 -12.73
C VAL A 57 16.48 -13.75 -12.04
N ASN A 58 16.80 -14.87 -12.69
CA ASN A 58 17.56 -15.94 -12.07
C ASN A 58 19.01 -15.48 -11.79
N GLU A 59 19.61 -14.72 -12.72
CA GLU A 59 20.94 -14.15 -12.51
C GLU A 59 21.00 -13.22 -11.28
N LEU A 60 19.90 -12.47 -11.01
CA LEU A 60 19.80 -11.65 -9.79
C LEU A 60 19.71 -12.54 -8.55
N LEU A 61 18.85 -13.57 -8.59
CA LEU A 61 18.58 -14.42 -7.42
C LEU A 61 19.82 -15.23 -6.97
N GLU A 62 20.77 -15.43 -7.86
CA GLU A 62 22.05 -16.11 -7.60
C GLU A 62 23.15 -15.17 -7.07
N GLN A 63 22.88 -13.84 -6.99
CA GLN A 63 23.92 -12.90 -6.56
C GLN A 63 24.36 -13.13 -5.12
N PRO A 64 25.67 -13.16 -4.85
CA PRO A 64 26.20 -13.31 -3.50
C PRO A 64 25.74 -12.18 -2.58
N GLY A 65 25.30 -12.55 -1.38
CA GLY A 65 24.84 -11.58 -0.37
C GLY A 65 23.49 -10.94 -0.68
N LEU A 66 22.72 -11.52 -1.59
CA LEU A 66 21.31 -11.19 -1.77
C LEU A 66 20.47 -11.93 -0.72
N ASP A 67 19.75 -11.21 0.11
CA ASP A 67 18.91 -11.74 1.20
C ASP A 67 17.43 -11.46 0.96
N ALA A 68 17.10 -10.31 0.38
CA ALA A 68 15.76 -9.86 0.14
C ALA A 68 15.57 -9.26 -1.26
N VAL A 69 14.36 -9.34 -1.78
CA VAL A 69 13.98 -8.80 -3.08
C VAL A 69 12.84 -7.80 -2.94
N CYS A 70 13.02 -6.60 -3.49
CA CYS A 70 11.96 -5.63 -3.71
C CYS A 70 11.31 -5.89 -5.08
N ILE A 71 10.01 -6.22 -5.09
CA ILE A 71 9.25 -6.41 -6.33
C ILE A 71 8.50 -5.11 -6.63
N THR A 72 8.83 -4.49 -7.75
CA THR A 72 8.31 -3.19 -8.20
C THR A 72 7.85 -3.23 -9.66
N THR A 73 7.43 -4.41 -10.10
CA THR A 73 6.77 -4.64 -11.39
C THR A 73 5.35 -4.05 -11.41
N PRO A 74 4.65 -4.01 -12.55
CA PRO A 74 3.22 -3.69 -12.57
C PRO A 74 2.40 -4.61 -11.65
N SER A 75 1.32 -4.07 -11.07
CA SER A 75 0.56 -4.68 -9.97
C SER A 75 0.08 -6.11 -10.20
N ALA A 76 -0.39 -6.43 -11.42
CA ALA A 76 -0.85 -7.78 -11.75
C ALA A 76 0.29 -8.75 -12.15
N LEU A 77 1.55 -8.29 -12.08
CA LEU A 77 2.73 -9.07 -12.45
C LEU A 77 3.64 -9.35 -11.24
N HIS A 78 3.10 -9.33 -10.02
CA HIS A 78 3.87 -9.59 -8.79
C HIS A 78 4.07 -11.08 -8.52
N LEU A 79 3.09 -11.93 -8.89
CA LEU A 79 3.04 -13.34 -8.50
C LEU A 79 4.28 -14.14 -8.94
N GLU A 80 4.61 -14.14 -10.22
CA GLU A 80 5.68 -15.01 -10.74
C GLU A 80 7.07 -14.64 -10.21
N PRO A 81 7.47 -13.33 -10.21
CA PRO A 81 8.75 -12.96 -9.58
C PRO A 81 8.76 -13.22 -8.07
N ALA A 82 7.63 -13.09 -7.36
CA ALA A 82 7.56 -13.45 -5.95
C ALA A 82 7.81 -14.94 -5.72
N LEU A 83 7.16 -15.81 -6.49
CA LEU A 83 7.36 -17.25 -6.39
C LEU A 83 8.79 -17.66 -6.76
N ALA A 84 9.41 -17.00 -7.74
CA ALA A 84 10.82 -17.25 -8.10
C ALA A 84 11.77 -16.89 -6.94
N ALA A 85 11.59 -15.71 -6.34
CA ALA A 85 12.41 -15.26 -5.21
C ALA A 85 12.21 -16.15 -3.97
N ILE A 86 10.97 -16.60 -3.70
CA ILE A 86 10.68 -17.56 -2.61
C ILE A 86 11.40 -18.88 -2.83
N ARG A 87 11.36 -19.45 -4.04
CA ARG A 87 12.10 -20.69 -4.37
C ARG A 87 13.61 -20.56 -4.17
N ALA A 88 14.15 -19.35 -4.38
CA ALA A 88 15.55 -19.02 -4.11
C ALA A 88 15.85 -18.69 -2.64
N GLY A 89 14.88 -18.85 -1.73
CA GLY A 89 15.04 -18.60 -0.30
C GLY A 89 15.17 -17.12 0.08
N LYS A 90 14.69 -16.19 -0.78
CA LYS A 90 14.81 -14.76 -0.53
C LYS A 90 13.57 -14.22 0.16
N HIS A 91 13.77 -13.33 1.16
CA HIS A 91 12.69 -12.55 1.75
C HIS A 91 12.14 -11.54 0.75
N LEU A 92 10.88 -11.10 0.93
CA LEU A 92 10.21 -10.25 -0.05
C LEU A 92 9.67 -8.96 0.57
N MET A 93 9.88 -7.86 -0.14
CA MET A 93 9.15 -6.61 0.01
C MET A 93 8.47 -6.32 -1.33
N ILE A 94 7.14 -6.42 -1.36
CA ILE A 94 6.35 -6.32 -2.60
C ILE A 94 5.59 -5.01 -2.63
N GLU A 95 5.66 -4.30 -3.77
CA GLU A 95 4.79 -3.14 -3.99
C GLU A 95 3.31 -3.48 -3.83
N LYS A 96 2.53 -2.46 -3.49
CA LYS A 96 1.08 -2.61 -3.37
C LYS A 96 0.41 -2.64 -4.78
N PRO A 97 -0.66 -3.42 -4.89
CA PRO A 97 -1.13 -4.47 -3.98
C PRO A 97 -0.14 -5.63 -3.89
N LEU A 98 -0.21 -6.45 -2.84
CA LEU A 98 0.64 -7.64 -2.73
C LEU A 98 0.53 -8.53 -3.99
N ASP A 99 -0.69 -8.70 -4.50
CA ASP A 99 -1.06 -9.19 -5.82
C ASP A 99 -2.41 -8.54 -6.21
N ALA A 100 -2.74 -8.54 -7.48
CA ALA A 100 -4.01 -8.00 -7.96
C ALA A 100 -5.23 -8.85 -7.54
N THR A 101 -5.01 -10.09 -7.07
CA THR A 101 -6.04 -11.07 -6.69
C THR A 101 -5.80 -11.63 -5.29
N VAL A 102 -6.89 -12.05 -4.63
CA VAL A 102 -6.78 -12.77 -3.35
C VAL A 102 -6.08 -14.12 -3.54
N GLU A 103 -6.39 -14.81 -4.65
CA GLU A 103 -5.78 -16.10 -4.95
C GLU A 103 -4.26 -15.99 -5.16
N GLY A 104 -3.79 -15.02 -5.95
CA GLY A 104 -2.37 -14.75 -6.16
C GLY A 104 -1.66 -14.41 -4.84
N THR A 105 -2.29 -13.54 -4.04
CA THR A 105 -1.82 -13.22 -2.69
C THR A 105 -1.67 -14.47 -1.83
N ASP A 106 -2.70 -15.32 -1.78
CA ASP A 106 -2.69 -16.55 -0.98
C ASP A 106 -1.65 -17.58 -1.48
N ARG A 107 -1.38 -17.63 -2.80
CA ARG A 107 -0.30 -18.46 -3.37
C ARG A 107 1.08 -17.98 -2.89
N ILE A 108 1.33 -16.66 -2.93
CA ILE A 108 2.58 -16.07 -2.42
C ILE A 108 2.78 -16.40 -0.95
N LEU A 109 1.75 -16.17 -0.13
CA LEU A 109 1.83 -16.39 1.31
C LEU A 109 2.07 -17.85 1.68
N ARG A 110 1.34 -18.79 1.04
CA ARG A 110 1.54 -20.23 1.26
C ARG A 110 2.94 -20.69 0.85
N ALA A 111 3.44 -20.21 -0.28
CA ALA A 111 4.79 -20.55 -0.73
C ALA A 111 5.86 -20.00 0.24
N ALA A 112 5.68 -18.79 0.73
CA ALA A 112 6.58 -18.17 1.69
C ALA A 112 6.61 -18.92 3.03
N ASP A 113 5.44 -19.32 3.55
CA ASP A 113 5.33 -20.13 4.78
C ASP A 113 6.09 -21.47 4.61
N GLN A 114 5.93 -22.14 3.46
CA GLN A 114 6.61 -23.42 3.16
C GLN A 114 8.13 -23.28 3.05
N ALA A 115 8.60 -22.16 2.51
CA ALA A 115 10.02 -21.89 2.34
C ALA A 115 10.68 -21.24 3.58
N GLY A 116 9.90 -20.85 4.59
CA GLY A 116 10.41 -20.14 5.77
C GLY A 116 10.89 -18.72 5.49
N VAL A 117 10.44 -18.10 4.40
CA VAL A 117 10.78 -16.72 4.05
C VAL A 117 9.68 -15.74 4.47
N ARG A 118 10.08 -14.49 4.70
CA ARG A 118 9.17 -13.43 5.15
C ARG A 118 8.71 -12.57 3.99
N VAL A 119 7.46 -12.16 4.03
CA VAL A 119 6.84 -11.32 2.99
C VAL A 119 6.23 -10.09 3.64
N GLY A 120 6.64 -8.90 3.18
CA GLY A 120 6.02 -7.61 3.45
C GLY A 120 5.42 -7.01 2.19
N SER A 121 4.47 -6.10 2.35
CA SER A 121 3.96 -5.28 1.24
C SER A 121 3.95 -3.80 1.62
N ILE A 122 4.11 -2.97 0.60
CA ILE A 122 4.30 -1.54 0.80
C ILE A 122 2.97 -0.84 1.09
N PHE A 123 2.82 -0.42 2.36
CA PHE A 123 1.75 0.45 2.82
C PHE A 123 2.33 1.55 3.71
N GLN A 124 3.26 2.31 3.15
CA GLN A 124 4.03 3.33 3.85
C GLN A 124 3.16 4.39 4.56
N ALA A 125 1.91 4.57 4.14
CA ALA A 125 0.98 5.50 4.78
C ALA A 125 0.69 5.16 6.25
N ARG A 126 0.80 3.90 6.67
CA ARG A 126 0.69 3.49 8.08
C ARG A 126 1.86 3.93 8.95
N PHE A 127 2.99 4.31 8.34
CA PHE A 127 4.17 4.83 9.02
C PHE A 127 4.14 6.34 9.22
N GLY A 128 3.11 7.02 8.73
CA GLY A 128 2.86 8.44 8.96
C GLY A 128 2.49 8.73 10.40
N ASP A 129 2.87 9.91 10.87
CA ASP A 129 2.67 10.29 12.27
C ASP A 129 1.18 10.50 12.58
N ALA A 130 0.41 11.07 11.65
CA ALA A 130 -1.04 11.22 11.77
C ALA A 130 -1.76 9.87 11.80
N ALA A 131 -1.37 8.93 10.92
CA ALA A 131 -1.96 7.60 10.89
C ALA A 131 -1.69 6.83 12.18
N ARG A 132 -0.47 6.92 12.73
CA ARG A 132 -0.10 6.30 14.02
C ARG A 132 -0.83 6.94 15.21
N ALA A 133 -0.95 8.28 15.24
CA ALA A 133 -1.70 8.97 16.28
C ALA A 133 -3.18 8.60 16.26
N MET A 134 -3.80 8.56 15.06
CA MET A 134 -5.18 8.11 14.87
C MET A 134 -5.38 6.68 15.40
N LYS A 135 -4.50 5.75 15.02
CA LYS A 135 -4.58 4.36 15.47
C LYS A 135 -4.42 4.23 16.98
N ALA A 136 -3.47 4.94 17.57
CA ALA A 136 -3.27 4.93 19.03
C ALA A 136 -4.50 5.45 19.78
N ALA A 137 -5.16 6.50 19.27
CA ALA A 137 -6.40 7.03 19.87
C ALA A 137 -7.57 6.05 19.74
N LEU A 138 -7.67 5.33 18.61
CA LEU A 138 -8.66 4.26 18.41
C LEU A 138 -8.42 3.09 19.37
N ASP A 139 -7.19 2.61 19.50
CA ASP A 139 -6.82 1.51 20.38
C ASP A 139 -7.01 1.85 21.86
N ALA A 140 -6.83 3.12 22.21
CA ALA A 140 -7.14 3.64 23.55
C ALA A 140 -8.65 3.86 23.80
N GLY A 141 -9.52 3.52 22.83
CA GLY A 141 -10.98 3.65 22.98
C GLY A 141 -11.49 5.08 22.99
N ARG A 142 -10.68 6.07 22.56
CA ARG A 142 -11.04 7.49 22.62
C ARG A 142 -12.34 7.84 21.85
N PHE A 143 -12.60 7.11 20.77
CA PHE A 143 -13.78 7.33 19.94
C PHE A 143 -15.07 6.68 20.48
N GLY A 144 -14.94 5.77 21.48
CA GLY A 144 -16.08 4.96 21.94
C GLY A 144 -16.54 3.99 20.85
N ARG A 145 -17.86 3.69 20.81
CA ARG A 145 -18.39 2.86 19.71
C ARG A 145 -18.29 3.60 18.39
N MET A 146 -17.64 2.97 17.41
CA MET A 146 -17.58 3.51 16.05
C MET A 146 -18.98 3.55 15.42
N VAL A 147 -19.32 4.65 14.79
CA VAL A 147 -20.60 4.89 14.09
C VAL A 147 -20.40 4.91 12.59
N LEU A 148 -19.42 5.70 12.11
CA LEU A 148 -19.06 5.81 10.70
C LEU A 148 -17.54 5.79 10.50
N ALA A 149 -17.10 5.15 9.41
CA ALA A 149 -15.71 5.18 8.96
C ALA A 149 -15.65 5.28 7.43
N SER A 150 -15.04 6.33 6.91
CA SER A 150 -15.07 6.61 5.46
C SER A 150 -13.70 6.94 4.90
N CYS A 151 -13.50 6.57 3.62
CA CYS A 151 -12.29 6.84 2.85
C CYS A 151 -12.64 7.52 1.54
N TYR A 152 -12.00 8.66 1.27
CA TYR A 152 -12.17 9.42 0.04
C TYR A 152 -10.82 9.63 -0.63
N VAL A 153 -10.70 9.16 -1.89
CA VAL A 153 -9.56 9.38 -2.75
C VAL A 153 -10.07 10.00 -4.06
N LYS A 154 -10.22 11.31 -4.03
CA LYS A 154 -10.83 12.11 -5.10
C LYS A 154 -9.71 12.84 -5.87
N TRP A 155 -9.03 12.11 -6.73
CA TRP A 155 -7.84 12.59 -7.43
C TRP A 155 -8.14 12.95 -8.87
N ASN A 156 -7.21 13.69 -9.48
CA ASN A 156 -7.18 13.93 -10.92
C ASN A 156 -5.94 13.27 -11.53
N ARG A 157 -6.13 12.58 -12.65
CA ARG A 157 -5.05 12.09 -13.50
C ARG A 157 -5.32 12.55 -14.93
N GLY A 158 -4.28 13.07 -15.60
CA GLY A 158 -4.36 13.38 -17.01
C GLY A 158 -4.29 12.12 -17.88
N ALA A 159 -4.58 12.25 -19.16
CA ALA A 159 -4.51 11.16 -20.13
C ALA A 159 -3.09 10.57 -20.23
N ASP A 160 -2.06 11.39 -20.03
CA ASP A 160 -0.64 11.03 -20.01
C ASP A 160 -0.30 10.01 -18.93
N TYR A 161 -1.03 10.01 -17.81
CA TYR A 161 -0.87 9.01 -16.75
C TYR A 161 -1.15 7.58 -17.25
N TYR A 162 -2.04 7.43 -18.22
CA TYR A 162 -2.51 6.15 -18.75
C TYR A 162 -1.82 5.72 -20.05
N THR A 163 -0.70 6.34 -20.42
CA THR A 163 0.03 5.98 -21.65
C THR A 163 0.83 4.69 -21.58
N GLY A 164 1.03 4.14 -20.36
CA GLY A 164 1.77 2.89 -20.13
C GLY A 164 0.89 1.69 -19.80
N TRP A 165 1.25 1.01 -18.74
CA TRP A 165 0.54 -0.19 -18.25
C TRP A 165 -0.68 0.15 -17.36
N LYS A 166 -0.74 1.39 -16.85
CA LYS A 166 -1.79 1.83 -15.95
C LYS A 166 -3.15 1.88 -16.66
N GLY A 167 -4.17 1.42 -15.96
CA GLY A 167 -5.52 1.31 -16.51
C GLY A 167 -5.76 0.11 -17.42
N ARG A 168 -4.71 -0.72 -17.70
CA ARG A 168 -4.86 -2.01 -18.39
C ARG A 168 -5.10 -3.10 -17.38
N LEU A 169 -6.23 -3.77 -17.44
CA LEU A 169 -6.59 -4.80 -16.46
C LEU A 169 -5.56 -5.91 -16.34
N SER A 170 -4.92 -6.32 -17.43
CA SER A 170 -3.93 -7.39 -17.47
C SER A 170 -2.61 -7.05 -16.77
N GLU A 171 -2.30 -5.77 -16.60
CA GLU A 171 -1.05 -5.30 -15.99
C GLU A 171 -1.28 -4.57 -14.66
N ASP A 172 -2.39 -3.83 -14.54
CA ASP A 172 -2.74 -3.02 -13.36
C ASP A 172 -3.66 -3.78 -12.38
N GLY A 173 -4.47 -4.70 -12.88
CA GLY A 173 -5.43 -5.48 -12.08
C GLY A 173 -6.72 -4.74 -11.72
N GLY A 174 -6.84 -3.47 -12.10
CA GLY A 174 -7.97 -2.57 -11.87
C GLY A 174 -7.60 -1.14 -12.12
N GLY A 175 -8.36 -0.19 -11.61
CA GLY A 175 -8.20 1.24 -11.89
C GLY A 175 -8.02 2.11 -10.65
N ALA A 176 -8.87 3.12 -10.50
CA ALA A 176 -8.79 4.11 -9.45
C ALA A 176 -8.74 3.49 -8.04
N LEU A 177 -9.51 2.44 -7.80
CA LEU A 177 -9.59 1.80 -6.50
C LEU A 177 -8.28 1.09 -6.13
N ILE A 178 -7.87 0.09 -6.92
CA ILE A 178 -6.72 -0.78 -6.58
C ILE A 178 -5.39 -0.07 -6.75
N ASN A 179 -5.25 0.81 -7.74
CA ASN A 179 -3.99 1.48 -8.03
C ASN A 179 -3.77 2.70 -7.14
N GLN A 180 -4.77 3.58 -7.04
CA GLN A 180 -4.64 4.87 -6.38
C GLN A 180 -5.21 4.88 -4.96
N ALA A 181 -6.37 4.30 -4.75
CA ALA A 181 -7.07 4.38 -3.47
C ALA A 181 -6.66 3.32 -2.45
N ILE A 182 -5.89 2.31 -2.84
CA ILE A 182 -5.59 1.16 -1.97
C ILE A 182 -4.91 1.55 -0.64
N HIS A 183 -4.08 2.60 -0.62
CA HIS A 183 -3.51 3.12 0.63
C HIS A 183 -4.57 3.69 1.57
N GLY A 184 -5.61 4.33 1.04
CA GLY A 184 -6.75 4.79 1.80
C GLY A 184 -7.62 3.62 2.29
N VAL A 185 -7.86 2.63 1.43
CA VAL A 185 -8.57 1.39 1.77
C VAL A 185 -7.84 0.62 2.87
N ASP A 186 -6.51 0.56 2.79
CA ASP A 186 -5.67 -0.06 3.80
C ASP A 186 -5.74 0.66 5.15
N LEU A 187 -5.66 1.98 5.17
CA LEU A 187 -5.85 2.77 6.39
C LEU A 187 -7.25 2.60 6.97
N LEU A 188 -8.29 2.61 6.13
CA LEU A 188 -9.67 2.43 6.59
C LEU A 188 -9.85 1.09 7.31
N GLN A 189 -9.40 -0.02 6.71
CA GLN A 189 -9.52 -1.33 7.33
C GLN A 189 -8.62 -1.48 8.57
N TRP A 190 -7.47 -0.80 8.61
CA TRP A 190 -6.61 -0.81 9.78
C TRP A 190 -7.22 -0.06 10.97
N PHE A 191 -7.98 1.01 10.71
CA PHE A 191 -8.67 1.79 11.73
C PHE A 191 -9.99 1.17 12.18
N ALA A 192 -10.82 0.76 11.22
CA ALA A 192 -12.20 0.33 11.48
C ALA A 192 -12.37 -1.20 11.53
N GLY A 193 -11.32 -1.97 11.18
CA GLY A 193 -11.42 -3.40 10.93
C GLY A 193 -11.96 -3.72 9.54
N MET A 194 -12.01 -5.01 9.21
CA MET A 194 -12.58 -5.46 7.94
C MET A 194 -14.11 -5.39 7.98
N PRO A 195 -14.76 -4.86 6.93
CA PRO A 195 -16.21 -4.91 6.83
C PRO A 195 -16.69 -6.37 6.63
N VAL A 196 -17.86 -6.68 7.15
CA VAL A 196 -18.52 -7.98 6.97
C VAL A 196 -19.37 -8.04 5.71
N GLU A 197 -19.68 -6.88 5.12
CA GLU A 197 -20.49 -6.75 3.90
C GLU A 197 -20.11 -5.47 3.14
N VAL A 198 -20.05 -5.57 1.82
CA VAL A 198 -19.73 -4.48 0.89
C VAL A 198 -20.77 -4.46 -0.22
N PHE A 199 -21.30 -3.27 -0.57
CA PHE A 199 -22.09 -3.04 -1.77
C PHE A 199 -21.50 -1.89 -2.57
N ALA A 200 -21.29 -2.06 -3.88
CA ALA A 200 -20.49 -1.11 -4.65
C ALA A 200 -20.95 -0.91 -6.10
N TRP A 201 -20.53 0.22 -6.66
CA TRP A 201 -20.62 0.55 -8.08
C TRP A 201 -19.26 1.04 -8.59
N THR A 202 -18.92 0.64 -9.81
CA THR A 202 -17.76 1.12 -10.55
C THR A 202 -18.16 1.60 -11.92
N THR A 203 -17.45 2.59 -12.44
CA THR A 203 -17.71 3.14 -13.78
C THR A 203 -16.46 3.74 -14.40
N ARG A 204 -16.48 3.93 -15.71
CA ARG A 204 -15.55 4.75 -16.49
C ARG A 204 -16.30 5.98 -16.99
N ARG A 205 -15.94 7.16 -16.49
CA ARG A 205 -16.66 8.39 -16.82
C ARG A 205 -15.86 9.34 -17.72
N VAL A 206 -14.54 9.34 -17.59
CA VAL A 206 -13.67 10.32 -18.22
C VAL A 206 -12.57 9.65 -19.02
N HIS A 207 -11.90 8.63 -18.45
CA HIS A 207 -10.72 8.05 -19.08
C HIS A 207 -11.05 6.91 -20.06
N VAL A 208 -10.25 6.81 -21.14
CA VAL A 208 -10.32 5.69 -22.09
C VAL A 208 -9.34 4.60 -21.62
N ILE A 209 -9.77 3.78 -20.68
CA ILE A 209 -9.01 2.69 -20.06
C ILE A 209 -9.87 1.44 -19.94
N ASP A 210 -9.28 0.28 -19.64
CA ASP A 210 -10.04 -0.98 -19.50
C ASP A 210 -10.69 -1.12 -18.12
N SER A 211 -10.12 -0.45 -17.11
CA SER A 211 -10.55 -0.48 -15.72
C SER A 211 -11.48 0.69 -15.37
N GLU A 212 -11.93 0.76 -14.11
CA GLU A 212 -12.72 1.89 -13.61
C GLU A 212 -11.87 3.12 -13.32
N ASP A 213 -12.41 4.29 -13.58
CA ASP A 213 -11.86 5.57 -13.12
C ASP A 213 -12.60 6.14 -11.91
N THR A 214 -13.73 5.52 -11.55
CA THR A 214 -14.58 5.95 -10.43
C THR A 214 -15.25 4.75 -9.78
N CYS A 215 -15.21 4.71 -8.44
CA CYS A 215 -15.79 3.68 -7.59
C CYS A 215 -16.45 4.32 -6.36
N VAL A 216 -17.63 3.80 -5.99
CA VAL A 216 -18.32 4.11 -4.73
C VAL A 216 -18.75 2.80 -4.07
N ALA A 217 -18.44 2.65 -2.77
CA ALA A 217 -18.85 1.48 -2.00
C ALA A 217 -19.44 1.88 -0.64
N ALA A 218 -20.50 1.17 -0.24
CA ALA A 218 -21.05 1.16 1.11
C ALA A 218 -20.52 -0.06 1.86
N LEU A 219 -20.14 0.13 3.12
CA LEU A 219 -19.54 -0.88 3.99
C LEU A 219 -20.39 -1.07 5.24
N LYS A 220 -20.50 -2.34 5.69
CA LYS A 220 -21.06 -2.69 6.99
C LYS A 220 -20.01 -3.41 7.80
N PHE A 221 -19.69 -2.91 8.98
CA PHE A 221 -18.72 -3.51 9.88
C PHE A 221 -19.38 -4.45 10.89
N GLY A 222 -18.64 -5.44 11.37
CA GLY A 222 -19.13 -6.38 12.39
C GLY A 222 -19.51 -5.71 13.72
N SER A 223 -18.96 -4.53 14.00
CA SER A 223 -19.33 -3.69 15.16
C SER A 223 -20.72 -3.06 15.04
N GLY A 224 -21.37 -3.13 13.88
CA GLY A 224 -22.61 -2.43 13.55
C GLY A 224 -22.40 -1.02 12.95
N ALA A 225 -21.16 -0.54 12.87
CA ALA A 225 -20.84 0.70 12.17
C ALA A 225 -21.04 0.55 10.65
N PHE A 226 -21.24 1.68 9.98
CA PHE A 226 -21.23 1.76 8.52
C PHE A 226 -20.02 2.53 8.01
N GLY A 227 -19.76 2.44 6.72
CA GLY A 227 -18.70 3.22 6.09
C GLY A 227 -18.88 3.39 4.60
N THR A 228 -18.01 4.20 4.01
CA THR A 228 -17.98 4.42 2.57
C THR A 228 -16.55 4.44 2.04
N ILE A 229 -16.40 4.02 0.78
CA ILE A 229 -15.20 4.26 -0.02
C ILE A 229 -15.64 5.01 -1.27
N GLU A 230 -15.03 6.16 -1.52
CA GLU A 230 -15.16 6.89 -2.77
C GLU A 230 -13.77 7.05 -3.40
N ALA A 231 -13.56 6.46 -4.56
CA ALA A 231 -12.29 6.49 -5.27
C ALA A 231 -12.49 6.97 -6.70
N SER A 232 -11.76 7.98 -7.11
CA SER A 232 -11.77 8.44 -8.50
C SER A 232 -10.44 9.05 -8.89
N THR A 233 -10.10 8.92 -10.17
CA THR A 233 -8.98 9.61 -10.82
C THR A 233 -9.45 10.66 -11.84
N ALA A 234 -10.76 10.87 -11.90
CA ALA A 234 -11.45 11.68 -12.90
C ALA A 234 -11.97 13.02 -12.35
N LEU A 235 -11.59 13.42 -11.14
CA LEU A 235 -12.15 14.59 -10.46
C LEU A 235 -11.17 15.77 -10.47
N TRP A 236 -11.52 16.82 -11.21
CA TRP A 236 -10.75 18.07 -11.24
C TRP A 236 -11.15 18.99 -10.06
N PRO A 237 -10.19 19.65 -9.38
CA PRO A 237 -8.73 19.57 -9.54
C PRO A 237 -8.08 18.40 -8.77
N GLY A 238 -8.84 17.61 -8.07
CA GLY A 238 -8.42 16.63 -7.08
C GLY A 238 -8.37 17.22 -5.67
N ALA A 239 -8.35 16.34 -4.67
CA ALA A 239 -8.28 16.71 -3.26
C ALA A 239 -7.37 15.73 -2.51
N ALA A 240 -6.87 16.11 -1.33
CA ALA A 240 -6.13 15.21 -0.46
C ALA A 240 -6.91 13.92 -0.18
N ARG A 241 -6.21 12.80 -0.02
CA ARG A 241 -6.83 11.56 0.49
C ARG A 241 -7.38 11.84 1.89
N ARG A 242 -8.65 11.52 2.12
CA ARG A 242 -9.32 11.80 3.37
C ARG A 242 -9.85 10.53 4.02
N ILE A 243 -9.55 10.36 5.30
CA ILE A 243 -10.13 9.32 6.16
C ILE A 243 -10.91 10.01 7.28
N GLU A 244 -12.15 9.60 7.46
CA GLU A 244 -13.02 10.08 8.55
C GLU A 244 -13.38 8.94 9.48
N ILE A 245 -13.19 9.15 10.77
CA ILE A 245 -13.62 8.24 11.82
C ILE A 245 -14.55 9.01 12.75
N CYS A 246 -15.78 8.50 12.92
CA CYS A 246 -16.80 9.06 13.79
C CYS A 246 -17.28 8.00 14.77
N GLY A 247 -17.14 8.28 16.04
CA GLY A 247 -17.62 7.45 17.13
C GLY A 247 -18.53 8.24 18.08
N GLU A 248 -19.13 7.56 19.05
CA GLU A 248 -20.05 8.17 20.02
C GLU A 248 -19.37 9.22 20.93
N ASN A 249 -18.05 9.10 21.12
CA ASN A 249 -17.28 9.96 22.04
C ASN A 249 -16.26 10.86 21.33
N GLY A 250 -16.10 10.74 20.00
CA GLY A 250 -15.18 11.58 19.27
C GLY A 250 -15.24 11.38 17.76
N SER A 251 -14.71 12.35 17.04
CA SER A 251 -14.57 12.31 15.59
C SER A 251 -13.26 12.92 15.18
N ALA A 252 -12.63 12.33 14.15
CA ALA A 252 -11.42 12.86 13.56
C ALA A 252 -11.43 12.73 12.04
N VAL A 253 -10.76 13.67 11.39
CA VAL A 253 -10.54 13.71 9.95
C VAL A 253 -9.05 13.80 9.71
N MET A 254 -8.53 12.86 8.93
CA MET A 254 -7.15 12.85 8.45
C MET A 254 -7.14 13.13 6.95
N GLU A 255 -6.35 14.11 6.52
CA GLU A 255 -6.09 14.41 5.12
C GLU A 255 -4.60 14.14 4.82
N ASP A 256 -4.34 13.23 3.87
CA ASP A 256 -3.03 12.63 3.60
C ASP A 256 -2.35 12.10 4.87
N ASP A 257 -1.44 12.84 5.50
CA ASP A 257 -0.81 12.50 6.78
C ASP A 257 -0.94 13.64 7.81
N ASP A 258 -2.03 14.41 7.72
CA ASP A 258 -2.36 15.46 8.69
C ASP A 258 -3.73 15.21 9.31
N ILE A 259 -3.84 15.30 10.63
CA ILE A 259 -5.15 15.31 11.30
C ILE A 259 -5.68 16.74 11.28
N VAL A 260 -6.58 17.00 10.34
CA VAL A 260 -7.12 18.35 10.09
C VAL A 260 -8.25 18.72 11.05
N ARG A 261 -8.91 17.70 11.62
CA ARG A 261 -9.95 17.86 12.64
C ARG A 261 -9.88 16.71 13.64
N CYS A 262 -9.96 17.01 14.92
CA CYS A 262 -10.11 16.02 15.97
C CYS A 262 -10.83 16.64 17.17
N GLU A 263 -11.94 16.03 17.57
CA GLU A 263 -12.75 16.46 18.69
C GLU A 263 -13.20 15.24 19.50
N PHE A 264 -13.01 15.30 20.82
CA PHE A 264 -13.50 14.30 21.76
C PHE A 264 -14.49 14.94 22.73
N ARG A 265 -15.54 14.21 23.11
CA ARG A 265 -16.57 14.64 24.05
C ARG A 265 -15.97 15.06 25.40
N VAL A 266 -14.96 14.34 25.86
CA VAL A 266 -14.23 14.62 27.09
C VAL A 266 -12.75 14.66 26.74
N ALA A 267 -12.10 15.81 27.02
CA ALA A 267 -10.66 15.98 26.81
C ALA A 267 -9.86 15.08 27.76
N GLN A 268 -8.77 14.49 27.27
CA GLN A 268 -7.84 13.69 28.05
C GLN A 268 -6.38 14.08 27.74
N PRO A 269 -5.44 13.84 28.67
CA PRO A 269 -4.02 13.97 28.37
C PRO A 269 -3.63 13.07 27.19
N GLY A 270 -2.87 13.62 26.26
CA GLY A 270 -2.45 12.94 25.04
C GLY A 270 -3.27 13.28 23.79
N ASP A 271 -4.44 13.91 23.92
CA ASP A 271 -5.26 14.36 22.77
C ASP A 271 -4.53 15.42 21.94
N GLU A 272 -3.57 16.15 22.53
CA GLU A 272 -2.71 17.10 21.84
C GLU A 272 -1.88 16.44 20.73
N ARG A 273 -1.51 15.18 20.87
CA ARG A 273 -0.77 14.43 19.82
C ARG A 273 -1.54 14.33 18.53
N MET A 274 -2.88 14.26 18.62
CA MET A 274 -3.77 14.27 17.45
C MET A 274 -3.77 15.63 16.72
N ARG A 275 -3.39 16.72 17.40
CA ARG A 275 -3.35 18.07 16.85
C ARG A 275 -1.96 18.46 16.36
N ALA A 276 -0.91 17.90 16.97
CA ALA A 276 0.49 18.23 16.69
C ALA A 276 0.98 17.74 15.31
N THR A 277 0.26 16.84 14.65
CA THR A 277 0.63 16.30 13.33
C THR A 277 0.68 17.38 12.25
N ARG A 278 -0.07 18.48 12.41
CA ARG A 278 -0.05 19.64 11.48
C ARG A 278 1.30 20.37 11.43
N GLU A 279 2.10 20.28 12.49
CA GLU A 279 3.38 21.02 12.60
C GLU A 279 4.55 20.24 12.00
N SER A 280 4.44 18.93 11.85
CA SER A 280 5.53 18.06 11.36
C SER A 280 5.72 18.06 9.84
N GLY A 281 4.80 18.66 9.11
CA GLY A 281 4.81 18.74 7.65
C GLY A 281 4.37 17.44 6.97
N SER A 282 3.33 17.54 6.15
CA SER A 282 2.70 16.45 5.40
C SER A 282 3.71 15.59 4.63
N MET A 283 3.49 14.27 4.58
CA MET A 283 4.26 13.31 3.76
C MET A 283 4.10 13.53 2.24
N GLY A 284 3.50 14.64 1.83
CA GLY A 284 3.18 14.97 0.45
C GLY A 284 1.89 14.31 -0.02
N SER A 285 1.22 14.95 -0.97
CA SER A 285 -0.05 14.47 -1.54
C SER A 285 0.16 13.84 -2.91
N GLY A 286 -0.33 12.63 -3.11
CA GLY A 286 -0.47 12.00 -4.41
C GLY A 286 -1.58 12.61 -5.27
N ALA A 287 -2.37 13.54 -4.74
CA ALA A 287 -3.56 14.08 -5.41
C ALA A 287 -3.23 14.82 -6.71
N ALA A 288 -2.25 15.72 -6.67
CA ALA A 288 -1.84 16.53 -7.83
C ALA A 288 -0.77 15.85 -8.68
N ALA A 289 0.17 15.11 -8.05
CA ALA A 289 1.26 14.45 -8.77
C ALA A 289 1.60 13.10 -8.12
N PRO A 290 1.65 11.99 -8.90
CA PRO A 290 1.90 10.65 -8.37
C PRO A 290 3.23 10.50 -7.59
N MET A 291 4.23 11.32 -7.93
CA MET A 291 5.58 11.28 -7.34
C MET A 291 5.84 12.37 -6.30
N ALA A 292 4.84 13.17 -5.93
CA ALA A 292 4.96 14.23 -4.93
C ALA A 292 4.85 13.69 -3.48
N ILE A 293 5.32 12.46 -3.24
CA ILE A 293 5.36 11.83 -1.92
C ILE A 293 6.75 11.95 -1.31
N LYS A 294 6.84 12.19 -0.02
CA LYS A 294 8.11 12.12 0.72
C LYS A 294 8.51 10.67 0.94
N ASN A 295 9.81 10.40 0.95
CA ASN A 295 10.33 9.03 1.08
C ASN A 295 10.37 8.49 2.52
N GLU A 296 10.08 9.34 3.50
CA GLU A 296 10.23 8.99 4.93
C GLU A 296 9.42 7.76 5.35
N GLY A 297 8.17 7.64 4.89
CA GLY A 297 7.35 6.46 5.17
C GLY A 297 7.93 5.16 4.61
N HIS A 298 8.55 5.21 3.41
CA HIS A 298 9.25 4.05 2.85
C HIS A 298 10.51 3.71 3.66
N VAL A 299 11.29 4.71 4.07
CA VAL A 299 12.48 4.49 4.91
C VAL A 299 12.09 3.82 6.23
N ARG A 300 11.06 4.33 6.92
CA ARG A 300 10.55 3.74 8.17
C ARG A 300 10.07 2.29 7.96
N GLN A 301 9.39 2.00 6.85
CA GLN A 301 8.91 0.67 6.55
C GLN A 301 10.04 -0.30 6.18
N ILE A 302 11.00 0.12 5.37
CA ILE A 302 12.18 -0.70 5.03
C ILE A 302 13.03 -0.96 6.27
N GLN A 303 13.21 0.02 7.15
CA GLN A 303 13.91 -0.17 8.42
C GLN A 303 13.23 -1.22 9.31
N ASP A 304 11.90 -1.12 9.48
CA ASP A 304 11.14 -2.11 10.26
C ASP A 304 11.23 -3.54 9.67
N PHE A 305 11.26 -3.65 8.33
CA PHE A 305 11.48 -4.93 7.66
C PHE A 305 12.90 -5.48 7.94
N ILE A 306 13.94 -4.65 7.82
CA ILE A 306 15.33 -5.03 8.10
C ILE A 306 15.43 -5.52 9.55
N ASP A 307 14.91 -4.75 10.50
CA ASP A 307 14.95 -5.07 11.93
C ASP A 307 14.16 -6.35 12.23
N GLY A 308 12.97 -6.50 11.62
CA GLY A 308 12.14 -7.69 11.76
C GLY A 308 12.84 -8.98 11.27
N ILE A 309 13.57 -8.91 10.15
CA ILE A 309 14.36 -10.05 9.64
C ILE A 309 15.51 -10.38 10.58
N ARG A 310 16.29 -9.37 10.99
CA ARG A 310 17.48 -9.54 11.83
C ARG A 310 17.17 -10.03 13.23
N GLU A 311 16.12 -9.47 13.83
CA GLU A 311 15.69 -9.78 15.20
C GLU A 311 14.75 -10.98 15.26
N GLN A 312 14.41 -11.58 14.10
CA GLN A 312 13.46 -12.66 13.96
C GLN A 312 12.10 -12.36 14.62
N ARG A 313 11.68 -11.10 14.62
CA ARG A 313 10.40 -10.64 15.14
C ARG A 313 9.42 -10.31 14.00
N PRO A 314 8.11 -10.28 14.27
CA PRO A 314 7.15 -9.71 13.33
C PRO A 314 7.51 -8.27 12.97
N PHE A 315 7.34 -7.89 11.71
CA PHE A 315 7.38 -6.51 11.27
C PHE A 315 5.95 -6.02 11.00
N PHE A 316 5.77 -4.72 10.99
CA PHE A 316 4.46 -4.08 11.14
C PHE A 316 3.46 -4.43 10.04
N ILE A 317 3.90 -4.57 8.79
CA ILE A 317 3.01 -4.90 7.67
C ILE A 317 3.49 -6.17 6.98
N GLU A 318 3.23 -7.30 7.61
CA GLU A 318 3.44 -8.62 7.00
C GLU A 318 2.41 -8.89 5.90
N GLY A 319 2.72 -9.83 5.03
CA GLY A 319 1.88 -10.16 3.89
C GLY A 319 0.43 -10.53 4.26
N ARG A 320 0.22 -11.20 5.42
CA ARG A 320 -1.14 -11.52 5.91
C ARG A 320 -1.95 -10.27 6.26
N GLU A 321 -1.30 -9.24 6.78
CA GLU A 321 -1.94 -7.96 7.05
C GLU A 321 -2.27 -7.22 5.75
N ALA A 322 -1.30 -7.18 4.82
CA ALA A 322 -1.46 -6.58 3.50
C ALA A 322 -2.57 -7.23 2.65
N ARG A 323 -2.80 -8.55 2.82
CA ARG A 323 -3.87 -9.31 2.18
C ARG A 323 -5.25 -8.72 2.44
N LYS A 324 -5.48 -8.11 3.60
CA LYS A 324 -6.78 -7.53 3.95
C LYS A 324 -7.19 -6.42 2.99
N ALA A 325 -6.25 -5.55 2.60
CA ALA A 325 -6.53 -4.50 1.61
C ALA A 325 -6.89 -5.09 0.24
N VAL A 326 -6.20 -6.15 -0.19
CA VAL A 326 -6.52 -6.87 -1.44
C VAL A 326 -7.92 -7.49 -1.36
N ALA A 327 -8.23 -8.18 -0.26
CA ALA A 327 -9.53 -8.81 -0.05
C ALA A 327 -10.68 -7.79 -0.07
N LEU A 328 -10.49 -6.62 0.55
CA LEU A 328 -11.50 -5.56 0.54
C LEU A 328 -11.70 -4.97 -0.86
N VAL A 329 -10.60 -4.65 -1.57
CA VAL A 329 -10.66 -4.16 -2.95
C VAL A 329 -11.37 -5.16 -3.87
N ARG A 330 -11.04 -6.45 -3.77
CA ARG A 330 -11.69 -7.50 -4.58
C ARG A 330 -13.18 -7.63 -4.27
N ALA A 331 -13.58 -7.58 -2.99
CA ALA A 331 -14.99 -7.59 -2.61
C ALA A 331 -15.78 -6.41 -3.20
N VAL A 332 -15.15 -5.23 -3.29
CA VAL A 332 -15.75 -4.07 -3.96
C VAL A 332 -15.97 -4.35 -5.44
N TYR A 333 -14.97 -4.89 -6.15
CA TYR A 333 -15.12 -5.25 -7.58
C TYR A 333 -16.14 -6.34 -7.80
N ASP A 334 -16.15 -7.38 -6.97
CA ASP A 334 -17.08 -8.50 -7.06
C ASP A 334 -18.53 -8.03 -6.81
N SER A 335 -18.73 -7.11 -5.86
CA SER A 335 -20.03 -6.49 -5.62
C SER A 335 -20.48 -5.64 -6.80
N ALA A 336 -19.60 -4.79 -7.35
CA ALA A 336 -19.93 -3.95 -8.50
C ALA A 336 -20.28 -4.78 -9.75
N SER A 337 -19.59 -5.91 -9.95
CA SER A 337 -19.81 -6.81 -11.07
C SER A 337 -21.11 -7.61 -10.92
N SER A 338 -21.39 -8.13 -9.72
CA SER A 338 -22.57 -8.96 -9.46
C SER A 338 -23.85 -8.17 -9.20
N GLY A 339 -23.74 -6.87 -8.85
CA GLY A 339 -24.86 -6.05 -8.38
C GLY A 339 -25.45 -6.53 -7.04
N LYS A 340 -24.66 -7.25 -6.23
CA LYS A 340 -25.08 -7.82 -4.94
C LYS A 340 -24.09 -7.45 -3.82
N PRO A 341 -24.57 -7.43 -2.54
CA PRO A 341 -23.64 -7.39 -1.42
C PRO A 341 -22.69 -8.59 -1.42
N VAL A 342 -21.43 -8.33 -1.06
CA VAL A 342 -20.35 -9.33 -1.01
C VAL A 342 -19.64 -9.25 0.34
N ARG A 343 -19.25 -10.39 0.89
CA ARG A 343 -18.38 -10.49 2.05
C ARG A 343 -16.92 -10.57 1.58
N PRO A 344 -15.99 -9.74 2.11
CA PRO A 344 -14.57 -9.88 1.78
C PRO A 344 -14.03 -11.26 2.17
N ALA A 345 -13.14 -11.81 1.34
CA ALA A 345 -12.60 -13.15 1.55
C ALA A 345 -11.71 -13.22 2.81
N GLY A 346 -12.01 -14.18 3.69
CA GLY A 346 -11.25 -14.40 4.93
C GLY A 346 -11.67 -13.51 6.11
N VAL A 347 -12.91 -12.99 6.05
CA VAL A 347 -13.54 -12.22 7.14
C VAL A 347 -14.70 -13.02 7.75
#